data_c0c2ffc3df3b2bc0763209262454bb9a
#
_entry.id   c0c2ffc3df3b2bc0763209262454bb9a
#
_cell.length_a   1.000
_cell.length_b   1.000
_cell.length_c   1.000
_cell.angle_alpha   90.00
_cell.angle_beta   90.00
_cell.angle_gamma   90.00
#
_symmetry.space_group_name_H-M   'P 1'
#
loop_
_entity.id
_entity.type
_entity.pdbx_description
1 polymer ?
#
loop_
_entity_poly.entity_id
_entity_poly.type
_entity_poly.pdbx_seq_one_letter_code
_entity_poly.pdbx_strand_id
1 'polypeptide(L)'
;MSGGFFIAPLVVAAGMLWSADSGAAAAPFSMTSSSFSDGGMLTRKNAADDPMRMCGGQNVSPALAWSNAPAKTRSFVVFMLDPDGLLGQGVSHWVGYDIPASVTSFAEGELTKGSKNFTGGKGTRDNALYIGPCPPAGEAPHHYVFTIVATDLEPGALKPGLTRDEVYAAIKGHALGGTTIVGKYAR
;
A
#
# COMPACT_ATOMS: atom_id res chain seq x y z
N MET A 1 -49.86 -18.19 -74.93
CA MET A 1 -48.69 -17.37 -74.48
C MET A 1 -48.99 -16.96 -73.10
N SER A 2 -48.40 -17.67 -72.10
CA SER A 2 -48.69 -17.50 -70.69
C SER A 2 -47.41 -16.96 -70.00
N GLY A 3 -47.47 -15.68 -69.67
CA GLY A 3 -46.33 -15.01 -68.98
C GLY A 3 -46.45 -15.21 -67.44
N GLY A 4 -45.51 -15.95 -66.89
CA GLY A 4 -45.40 -16.10 -65.42
C GLY A 4 -44.58 -14.97 -64.79
N PHE A 5 -45.18 -14.25 -63.85
CA PHE A 5 -44.48 -13.26 -63.02
C PHE A 5 -43.83 -13.99 -61.84
N PHE A 6 -42.49 -13.95 -61.74
CA PHE A 6 -41.75 -14.38 -60.59
C PHE A 6 -41.59 -13.20 -59.61
N ILE A 7 -42.19 -13.28 -58.43
CA ILE A 7 -41.99 -12.37 -57.31
C ILE A 7 -40.85 -12.94 -56.46
N ALA A 8 -39.69 -12.27 -56.41
CA ALA A 8 -38.58 -12.61 -55.54
C ALA A 8 -38.85 -12.08 -54.10
N PRO A 9 -38.63 -12.85 -53.05
CA PRO A 9 -38.78 -12.34 -51.70
C PRO A 9 -37.62 -11.45 -51.27
N LEU A 10 -37.97 -10.28 -50.76
CA LEU A 10 -37.03 -9.31 -50.17
C LEU A 10 -36.66 -9.83 -48.76
N VAL A 11 -35.43 -10.29 -48.59
CA VAL A 11 -34.89 -10.64 -47.27
C VAL A 11 -34.40 -9.37 -46.57
N VAL A 12 -35.14 -8.89 -45.59
CA VAL A 12 -34.68 -7.79 -44.72
C VAL A 12 -33.78 -8.38 -43.64
N ALA A 13 -32.48 -8.19 -43.75
CA ALA A 13 -31.52 -8.52 -42.70
C ALA A 13 -31.60 -7.47 -41.60
N ALA A 14 -32.21 -7.84 -40.46
CA ALA A 14 -32.16 -7.02 -39.28
C ALA A 14 -30.75 -7.12 -38.63
N GLY A 15 -29.93 -6.09 -38.87
CA GLY A 15 -28.64 -5.94 -38.23
C GLY A 15 -28.84 -5.64 -36.73
N MET A 16 -28.49 -6.61 -35.86
CA MET A 16 -28.35 -6.35 -34.42
C MET A 16 -27.08 -5.53 -34.21
N LEU A 17 -27.25 -4.24 -33.86
CA LEU A 17 -26.16 -3.40 -33.35
C LEU A 17 -25.85 -3.84 -31.94
N TRP A 18 -24.79 -4.60 -31.74
CA TRP A 18 -24.23 -4.88 -30.44
C TRP A 18 -23.46 -3.63 -29.98
N SER A 19 -24.05 -2.86 -29.06
CA SER A 19 -23.35 -1.80 -28.35
C SER A 19 -22.35 -2.48 -27.41
N ALA A 20 -21.08 -2.46 -27.76
CA ALA A 20 -20.01 -2.83 -26.81
C ALA A 20 -19.95 -1.73 -25.74
N ASP A 21 -20.50 -2.02 -24.58
CA ASP A 21 -20.33 -1.19 -23.39
C ASP A 21 -18.87 -1.33 -22.97
N SER A 22 -18.02 -0.42 -23.40
CA SER A 22 -16.62 -0.32 -22.98
C SER A 22 -16.59 0.28 -21.56
N GLY A 23 -17.00 -0.51 -20.57
CA GLY A 23 -16.79 -0.17 -19.18
C GLY A 23 -15.30 0.05 -18.94
N ALA A 24 -14.88 1.29 -18.71
CA ALA A 24 -13.51 1.60 -18.34
C ALA A 24 -13.17 0.77 -17.09
N ALA A 25 -12.11 -0.04 -17.16
CA ALA A 25 -11.64 -0.79 -16.01
C ALA A 25 -11.36 0.18 -14.86
N ALA A 26 -11.84 -0.13 -13.65
CA ALA A 26 -11.57 0.69 -12.47
C ALA A 26 -10.06 0.84 -12.29
N ALA A 27 -9.63 2.07 -11.97
CA ALA A 27 -8.22 2.32 -11.71
C ALA A 27 -7.71 1.44 -10.55
N PRO A 28 -6.47 0.90 -10.64
CA PRO A 28 -5.96 -0.01 -9.62
C PRO A 28 -5.78 0.66 -8.26
N PHE A 29 -5.94 -0.10 -7.19
CA PHE A 29 -5.55 0.33 -5.85
C PHE A 29 -4.06 0.64 -5.86
N SER A 30 -3.69 1.86 -5.50
CA SER A 30 -2.33 2.36 -5.61
C SER A 30 -1.91 3.17 -4.40
N MET A 31 -0.61 3.13 -4.08
CA MET A 31 0.03 3.96 -3.06
C MET A 31 1.13 4.80 -3.72
N THR A 32 1.28 6.03 -3.26
CA THR A 32 2.28 6.99 -3.73
C THR A 32 2.91 7.72 -2.55
N SER A 33 4.02 8.41 -2.78
CA SER A 33 4.64 9.31 -1.81
C SER A 33 5.06 10.61 -2.50
N SER A 34 4.88 11.75 -1.81
CA SER A 34 5.49 13.01 -2.22
C SER A 34 6.93 13.16 -1.72
N SER A 35 7.39 12.27 -0.84
CA SER A 35 8.74 12.31 -0.27
C SER A 35 9.75 11.54 -1.11
N PHE A 36 9.31 10.57 -1.93
CA PHE A 36 10.16 9.78 -2.84
C PHE A 36 9.30 9.15 -3.95
N SER A 37 9.92 8.83 -5.09
CA SER A 37 9.28 8.03 -6.14
C SER A 37 9.48 6.53 -5.88
N ASP A 38 8.58 5.69 -6.39
CA ASP A 38 8.73 4.23 -6.29
C ASP A 38 10.08 3.76 -6.86
N GLY A 39 10.80 2.95 -6.10
CA GLY A 39 12.19 2.54 -6.38
C GLY A 39 13.23 3.64 -6.16
N GLY A 40 12.83 4.86 -5.79
CA GLY A 40 13.72 6.00 -5.56
C GLY A 40 14.39 5.98 -4.19
N MET A 41 15.31 6.95 -3.99
CA MET A 41 16.05 7.09 -2.73
C MET A 41 15.21 7.88 -1.70
N LEU A 42 15.15 7.35 -0.48
CA LEU A 42 14.80 8.11 0.70
C LEU A 42 15.93 9.09 1.04
N THR A 43 15.60 10.16 1.72
CA THR A 43 16.58 11.19 2.12
C THR A 43 17.10 10.94 3.53
N ARG A 44 18.20 11.59 3.89
CA ARG A 44 18.73 11.57 5.26
C ARG A 44 17.68 12.01 6.31
N LYS A 45 16.74 12.87 5.93
CA LYS A 45 15.62 13.28 6.80
C LYS A 45 14.80 12.08 7.26
N ASN A 46 14.60 11.10 6.39
CA ASN A 46 13.80 9.91 6.68
C ASN A 46 14.57 8.85 7.49
N ALA A 47 15.91 8.89 7.49
CA ALA A 47 16.74 7.95 8.23
C ALA A 47 16.56 8.11 9.75
N ALA A 48 16.86 7.05 10.49
CA ALA A 48 16.73 7.03 11.93
C ALA A 48 17.60 8.10 12.61
N ASP A 49 17.08 8.72 13.64
CA ASP A 49 17.82 9.56 14.58
C ASP A 49 18.29 8.65 15.74
N ASP A 50 19.35 7.89 15.51
CA ASP A 50 19.92 6.96 16.48
C ASP A 50 21.43 7.24 16.60
N PRO A 51 21.82 8.01 17.62
CA PRO A 51 23.25 8.36 17.83
C PRO A 51 24.12 7.16 18.19
N MET A 52 23.58 6.13 18.86
CA MET A 52 24.35 4.94 19.24
C MET A 52 24.76 4.11 18.01
N ARG A 53 23.91 4.12 16.98
CA ARG A 53 24.19 3.47 15.67
C ARG A 53 24.80 4.42 14.65
N MET A 54 24.98 5.68 15.03
CA MET A 54 25.48 6.73 14.12
C MET A 54 24.65 6.89 12.85
N CYS A 55 23.32 6.68 12.92
CA CYS A 55 22.43 6.76 11.76
C CYS A 55 22.35 8.17 11.19
N GLY A 56 22.39 9.19 12.03
CA GLY A 56 22.52 10.59 11.66
C GLY A 56 21.35 11.17 10.87
N GLY A 57 20.21 10.53 10.90
CA GLY A 57 18.97 11.01 10.29
C GLY A 57 18.18 11.96 11.18
N GLN A 58 16.93 12.22 10.82
CA GLN A 58 15.99 13.05 11.59
C GLN A 58 14.75 12.26 12.00
N ASN A 59 14.68 10.99 11.64
CA ASN A 59 13.56 10.07 11.89
C ASN A 59 12.20 10.62 11.45
N VAL A 60 12.14 11.39 10.36
CA VAL A 60 10.89 11.94 9.81
C VAL A 60 10.28 10.92 8.85
N SER A 61 9.12 10.37 9.17
CA SER A 61 8.44 9.43 8.28
C SER A 61 8.08 10.09 6.95
N PRO A 62 8.20 9.40 5.80
CA PRO A 62 7.75 9.94 4.52
C PRO A 62 6.23 10.15 4.51
N ALA A 63 5.76 11.08 3.68
CA ALA A 63 4.35 11.19 3.37
C ALA A 63 3.91 9.99 2.53
N LEU A 64 2.73 9.45 2.79
CA LEU A 64 2.11 8.36 2.03
C LEU A 64 0.70 8.75 1.64
N ALA A 65 0.28 8.42 0.43
CA ALA A 65 -1.11 8.61 -0.02
C ALA A 65 -1.55 7.40 -0.83
N TRP A 66 -2.85 7.08 -0.77
CA TRP A 66 -3.40 5.96 -1.53
C TRP A 66 -4.77 6.29 -2.10
N SER A 67 -5.12 5.60 -3.18
CA SER A 67 -6.36 5.81 -3.93
C SER A 67 -6.90 4.51 -4.50
N ASN A 68 -8.17 4.55 -4.92
CA ASN A 68 -8.87 3.44 -5.55
C ASN A 68 -8.90 2.17 -4.69
N ALA A 69 -9.09 2.33 -3.38
CA ALA A 69 -9.26 1.19 -2.48
C ALA A 69 -10.45 0.31 -2.95
N PRO A 70 -10.35 -1.02 -2.79
CA PRO A 70 -11.44 -1.93 -3.15
C PRO A 70 -12.77 -1.54 -2.51
N ALA A 71 -13.87 -1.80 -3.20
CA ALA A 71 -15.19 -1.65 -2.62
C ALA A 71 -15.30 -2.49 -1.33
N LYS A 72 -16.08 -2.03 -0.35
CA LYS A 72 -16.26 -2.62 0.99
C LYS A 72 -15.06 -2.46 1.94
N THR A 73 -14.01 -1.71 1.57
CA THR A 73 -12.93 -1.38 2.51
C THR A 73 -13.49 -0.62 3.70
N ARG A 74 -13.17 -1.09 4.91
CA ARG A 74 -13.54 -0.47 6.19
C ARG A 74 -12.32 0.06 6.94
N SER A 75 -11.20 -0.66 6.83
CA SER A 75 -9.94 -0.20 7.38
C SER A 75 -8.76 -0.61 6.49
N PHE A 76 -7.60 -0.04 6.82
CA PHE A 76 -6.33 -0.44 6.22
C PHE A 76 -5.34 -0.89 7.30
N VAL A 77 -4.38 -1.71 6.87
CA VAL A 77 -3.14 -1.96 7.57
C VAL A 77 -1.98 -1.50 6.69
N VAL A 78 -0.93 -0.93 7.29
CA VAL A 78 0.26 -0.45 6.58
C VAL A 78 1.51 -0.96 7.30
N PHE A 79 2.47 -1.45 6.53
CA PHE A 79 3.75 -1.94 7.03
C PHE A 79 4.91 -1.21 6.36
N MET A 80 6.01 -1.05 7.06
CA MET A 80 7.32 -0.73 6.49
C MET A 80 8.29 -1.83 6.86
N LEU A 81 8.75 -2.58 5.85
CA LEU A 81 9.70 -3.69 5.98
C LEU A 81 10.99 -3.37 5.23
N ASP A 82 12.12 -3.63 5.88
CA ASP A 82 13.44 -3.75 5.22
C ASP A 82 13.76 -5.24 5.09
N PRO A 83 13.58 -5.86 3.90
CA PRO A 83 13.88 -7.26 3.70
C PRO A 83 15.39 -7.57 3.70
N ASP A 84 16.25 -6.59 3.46
CA ASP A 84 17.70 -6.76 3.42
C ASP A 84 18.31 -6.80 4.83
N GLY A 85 17.59 -6.23 5.81
CA GLY A 85 18.04 -6.16 7.19
C GLY A 85 18.20 -7.54 7.87
N LEU A 86 19.03 -7.59 8.93
CA LEU A 86 19.30 -8.82 9.69
C LEU A 86 19.73 -9.99 8.79
N LEU A 87 20.64 -9.74 7.86
CA LEU A 87 21.15 -10.77 6.93
C LEU A 87 20.04 -11.41 6.08
N GLY A 88 19.06 -10.62 5.65
CA GLY A 88 17.93 -11.09 4.85
C GLY A 88 16.76 -11.69 5.63
N GLN A 89 16.80 -11.67 6.97
CA GLN A 89 15.65 -12.09 7.78
C GLN A 89 14.54 -11.03 7.85
N GLY A 90 14.90 -9.80 7.53
CA GLY A 90 14.00 -8.66 7.50
C GLY A 90 13.87 -7.90 8.82
N VAL A 91 13.68 -6.59 8.71
CA VAL A 91 13.40 -5.68 9.83
C VAL A 91 12.07 -5.00 9.60
N SER A 92 11.11 -5.20 10.51
CA SER A 92 9.86 -4.45 10.53
C SER A 92 10.11 -3.08 11.19
N HIS A 93 10.17 -2.03 10.38
CA HIS A 93 10.42 -0.66 10.81
C HIS A 93 9.18 0.02 11.39
N TRP A 94 8.01 -0.36 10.88
CA TRP A 94 6.73 0.13 11.37
C TRP A 94 5.59 -0.82 11.01
N VAL A 95 4.63 -0.91 11.92
CA VAL A 95 3.37 -1.65 11.77
C VAL A 95 2.24 -0.72 12.19
N GLY A 96 1.30 -0.43 11.30
CA GLY A 96 0.11 0.37 11.60
C GLY A 96 -1.14 -0.35 11.12
N TYR A 97 -2.20 -0.31 11.90
CA TYR A 97 -3.49 -0.94 11.56
C TYR A 97 -4.65 -0.16 12.17
N ASP A 98 -5.87 -0.65 12.00
CA ASP A 98 -7.10 0.05 12.37
C ASP A 98 -7.21 1.45 11.73
N ILE A 99 -6.59 1.64 10.56
CA ILE A 99 -6.62 2.90 9.82
C ILE A 99 -7.99 3.01 9.15
N PRO A 100 -8.86 3.96 9.54
CA PRO A 100 -10.21 4.06 8.98
C PRO A 100 -10.20 4.24 7.46
N ALA A 101 -11.19 3.71 6.74
CA ALA A 101 -11.32 3.87 5.29
C ALA A 101 -11.44 5.34 4.82
N SER A 102 -11.81 6.25 5.71
CA SER A 102 -11.84 7.70 5.44
C SER A 102 -10.45 8.35 5.41
N VAL A 103 -9.41 7.68 5.94
CA VAL A 103 -8.03 8.12 5.86
C VAL A 103 -7.46 7.65 4.52
N THR A 104 -6.95 8.59 3.73
CA THR A 104 -6.38 8.32 2.39
C THR A 104 -4.93 8.74 2.27
N SER A 105 -4.35 9.25 3.36
CA SER A 105 -2.95 9.68 3.39
C SER A 105 -2.43 9.81 4.81
N PHE A 106 -1.11 9.78 4.95
CA PHE A 106 -0.36 10.24 6.11
C PHE A 106 0.55 11.39 5.69
N ALA A 107 0.54 12.46 6.47
CA ALA A 107 1.44 13.58 6.29
C ALA A 107 2.89 13.19 6.63
N GLU A 108 3.85 13.90 6.07
CA GLU A 108 5.26 13.74 6.43
C GLU A 108 5.46 13.93 7.95
N GLY A 109 6.16 12.99 8.59
CA GLY A 109 6.39 12.99 10.03
C GLY A 109 5.23 12.47 10.89
N GLU A 110 4.06 12.19 10.32
CA GLU A 110 2.89 11.73 11.09
C GLU A 110 3.14 10.38 11.77
N LEU A 111 3.77 9.44 11.08
CA LEU A 111 4.04 8.10 11.63
C LEU A 111 5.11 8.10 12.73
N THR A 112 5.96 9.13 12.74
CA THR A 112 6.96 9.33 13.80
C THR A 112 6.35 9.94 15.05
N LYS A 113 5.41 10.88 14.86
CA LYS A 113 4.77 11.58 15.99
C LYS A 113 3.61 10.80 16.59
N GLY A 114 3.02 9.89 15.81
CA GLY A 114 1.76 9.25 16.11
C GLY A 114 0.56 10.14 15.80
N SER A 115 -0.57 9.51 15.55
CA SER A 115 -1.84 10.21 15.35
C SER A 115 -3.00 9.30 15.74
N LYS A 116 -4.21 9.86 15.78
CA LYS A 116 -5.45 9.08 16.00
C LYS A 116 -5.89 8.25 14.78
N ASN A 117 -5.17 8.39 13.67
CA ASN A 117 -5.53 7.76 12.40
C ASN A 117 -5.08 6.30 12.30
N PHE A 118 -4.32 5.79 13.27
CA PHE A 118 -3.84 4.41 13.30
C PHE A 118 -3.56 3.92 14.72
N THR A 119 -3.60 2.62 14.89
CA THR A 119 -3.03 1.91 16.04
C THR A 119 -1.62 1.44 15.65
N GLY A 120 -0.61 1.82 16.43
CA GLY A 120 0.75 1.35 16.26
C GLY A 120 0.90 -0.08 16.77
N GLY A 121 1.43 -0.95 15.92
CA GLY A 121 1.79 -2.32 16.27
C GLY A 121 3.22 -2.42 16.79
N LYS A 122 3.78 -3.62 16.73
CA LYS A 122 5.10 -3.94 17.27
C LYS A 122 6.10 -4.19 16.15
N GLY A 123 6.99 -3.23 15.94
CA GLY A 123 8.13 -3.40 15.04
C GLY A 123 9.20 -4.33 15.61
N THR A 124 10.23 -4.64 14.82
CA THR A 124 11.34 -5.54 15.26
C THR A 124 12.09 -5.04 16.48
N ARG A 125 12.03 -3.73 16.77
CA ARG A 125 12.67 -3.08 17.90
C ARG A 125 11.69 -2.70 19.01
N ASP A 126 10.57 -3.37 19.10
CA ASP A 126 9.50 -3.09 20.06
C ASP A 126 8.87 -1.69 19.90
N ASN A 127 9.08 -1.06 18.75
CA ASN A 127 8.58 0.29 18.43
C ASN A 127 7.14 0.25 17.94
N ALA A 128 6.31 1.15 18.44
CA ALA A 128 4.94 1.36 17.95
C ALA A 128 4.85 2.46 16.88
N LEU A 129 5.90 3.28 16.75
CA LEU A 129 5.99 4.37 15.80
C LEU A 129 7.10 4.11 14.78
N TYR A 130 7.11 4.89 13.72
CA TYR A 130 8.11 4.81 12.67
C TYR A 130 9.52 4.93 13.23
N ILE A 131 10.39 3.99 12.82
CA ILE A 131 11.84 4.09 12.94
C ILE A 131 12.42 4.06 11.53
N GLY A 132 13.17 5.08 11.19
CA GLY A 132 13.73 5.25 9.85
C GLY A 132 14.84 4.26 9.51
N PRO A 133 15.25 4.28 8.24
CA PRO A 133 16.42 3.54 7.74
C PRO A 133 17.70 3.77 8.55
N CYS A 134 18.45 2.70 8.78
CA CYS A 134 19.81 2.78 9.30
C CYS A 134 20.60 1.52 8.89
N PRO A 135 20.84 1.30 7.59
CA PRO A 135 21.62 0.17 7.11
C PRO A 135 23.09 0.33 7.56
N PRO A 136 23.90 -0.72 7.59
CA PRO A 136 25.32 -0.61 7.83
C PRO A 136 26.00 0.31 6.82
N ALA A 137 26.99 1.07 7.26
CA ALA A 137 27.72 1.99 6.40
C ALA A 137 28.55 1.22 5.35
N GLY A 138 28.49 1.67 4.10
CA GLY A 138 29.25 1.08 2.99
C GLY A 138 28.59 -0.13 2.34
N GLU A 139 27.43 -0.58 2.82
CA GLU A 139 26.64 -1.60 2.14
C GLU A 139 25.82 -1.01 0.97
N ALA A 140 25.37 -1.90 0.08
CA ALA A 140 24.43 -1.52 -0.97
C ALA A 140 23.14 -0.93 -0.36
N PRO A 141 22.42 -0.07 -1.10
CA PRO A 141 21.16 0.47 -0.60
C PRO A 141 20.18 -0.63 -0.23
N HIS A 142 19.66 -0.59 1.01
CA HIS A 142 18.55 -1.44 1.45
C HIS A 142 17.24 -0.96 0.85
N HIS A 143 16.29 -1.88 0.72
CA HIS A 143 14.93 -1.63 0.24
C HIS A 143 13.98 -1.48 1.44
N TYR A 144 13.21 -0.41 1.43
CA TYR A 144 12.18 -0.16 2.44
C TYR A 144 10.82 -0.26 1.77
N VAL A 145 10.18 -1.41 1.96
CA VAL A 145 8.93 -1.76 1.31
C VAL A 145 7.77 -1.26 2.16
N PHE A 146 7.05 -0.27 1.66
CA PHE A 146 5.79 0.19 2.24
C PHE A 146 4.66 -0.60 1.60
N THR A 147 3.92 -1.35 2.39
CA THR A 147 2.78 -2.16 1.95
C THR A 147 1.51 -1.66 2.62
N ILE A 148 0.45 -1.43 1.83
CA ILE A 148 -0.90 -1.19 2.35
C ILE A 148 -1.81 -2.34 1.95
N VAL A 149 -2.64 -2.80 2.88
CA VAL A 149 -3.70 -3.79 2.63
C VAL A 149 -5.03 -3.21 3.07
N ALA A 150 -6.00 -3.22 2.17
CA ALA A 150 -7.38 -2.86 2.44
C ALA A 150 -8.12 -4.07 3.04
N THR A 151 -8.91 -3.84 4.09
CA THR A 151 -9.65 -4.90 4.79
C THR A 151 -11.13 -4.52 4.96
N ASP A 152 -11.99 -5.52 5.15
CA ASP A 152 -13.40 -5.35 5.54
C ASP A 152 -13.59 -5.36 7.08
N LEU A 153 -12.51 -5.39 7.85
CA LEU A 153 -12.57 -5.26 9.31
C LEU A 153 -12.85 -3.81 9.72
N GLU A 154 -13.69 -3.64 10.74
CA GLU A 154 -13.90 -2.32 11.34
C GLU A 154 -12.65 -1.84 12.06
N PRO A 155 -12.36 -0.51 12.07
CA PRO A 155 -11.34 0.04 12.93
C PRO A 155 -11.58 -0.33 14.40
N GLY A 156 -10.54 -0.77 15.12
CA GLY A 156 -10.64 -1.26 16.50
C GLY A 156 -10.94 -2.76 16.62
N ALA A 157 -11.03 -3.49 15.51
CA ALA A 157 -11.23 -4.93 15.54
C ALA A 157 -9.96 -5.69 15.98
N LEU A 158 -8.77 -5.11 15.82
CA LEU A 158 -7.51 -5.74 16.15
C LEU A 158 -7.02 -5.34 17.55
N LYS A 159 -6.37 -6.29 18.24
CA LYS A 159 -5.79 -6.02 19.55
C LYS A 159 -4.59 -5.07 19.45
N PRO A 160 -4.33 -4.21 20.44
CA PRO A 160 -3.12 -3.40 20.48
C PRO A 160 -1.83 -4.25 20.55
N GLY A 161 -0.73 -3.73 19.99
CA GLY A 161 0.60 -4.30 20.15
C GLY A 161 0.88 -5.54 19.30
N LEU A 162 0.13 -5.77 18.21
CA LEU A 162 0.39 -6.87 17.29
C LEU A 162 1.67 -6.62 16.48
N THR A 163 2.44 -7.68 16.28
CA THR A 163 3.52 -7.73 15.30
C THR A 163 2.96 -7.78 13.87
N ARG A 164 3.83 -7.54 12.87
CA ARG A 164 3.44 -7.66 11.46
C ARG A 164 2.80 -9.02 11.14
N ASP A 165 3.40 -10.10 11.60
CA ASP A 165 2.94 -11.45 11.29
C ASP A 165 1.60 -11.77 11.98
N GLU A 166 1.40 -11.28 13.21
CA GLU A 166 0.11 -11.38 13.90
C GLU A 166 -0.98 -10.57 13.20
N VAL A 167 -0.66 -9.36 12.67
CA VAL A 167 -1.61 -8.59 11.86
C VAL A 167 -1.96 -9.35 10.59
N TYR A 168 -0.98 -9.92 9.85
CA TYR A 168 -1.27 -10.74 8.66
C TYR A 168 -2.13 -11.95 8.99
N ALA A 169 -1.88 -12.61 10.13
CA ALA A 169 -2.72 -13.73 10.58
C ALA A 169 -4.16 -13.27 10.88
N ALA A 170 -4.31 -12.10 11.53
CA ALA A 170 -5.61 -11.56 11.91
C ALA A 170 -6.46 -11.09 10.72
N ILE A 171 -5.82 -10.54 9.66
CA ILE A 171 -6.54 -10.10 8.45
C ILE A 171 -6.74 -11.21 7.41
N LYS A 172 -6.34 -12.45 7.71
CA LYS A 172 -6.54 -13.58 6.81
C LYS A 172 -8.03 -13.83 6.57
N GLY A 173 -8.45 -13.79 5.29
CA GLY A 173 -9.86 -13.88 4.91
C GLY A 173 -10.61 -12.55 4.92
N HIS A 174 -9.99 -11.48 5.38
CA HIS A 174 -10.54 -10.11 5.43
C HIS A 174 -9.83 -9.14 4.48
N ALA A 175 -8.71 -9.54 3.88
CA ALA A 175 -7.98 -8.71 2.92
C ALA A 175 -8.74 -8.62 1.59
N LEU A 176 -9.00 -7.40 1.13
CA LEU A 176 -9.72 -7.09 -0.10
C LEU A 176 -8.77 -6.77 -1.27
N GLY A 177 -7.56 -6.33 -0.97
CA GLY A 177 -6.53 -5.97 -1.93
C GLY A 177 -5.35 -5.29 -1.24
N GLY A 178 -4.22 -5.23 -1.93
CA GLY A 178 -3.03 -4.59 -1.42
C GLY A 178 -2.16 -4.02 -2.52
N THR A 179 -1.28 -3.08 -2.15
CA THR A 179 -0.29 -2.49 -3.05
C THR A 179 0.95 -2.07 -2.26
N THR A 180 2.06 -1.85 -2.97
CA THR A 180 3.34 -1.49 -2.37
C THR A 180 4.02 -0.37 -3.13
N ILE A 181 4.87 0.39 -2.43
CA ILE A 181 5.94 1.21 -3.02
C ILE A 181 7.24 0.96 -2.27
N VAL A 182 8.36 1.19 -2.94
CA VAL A 182 9.69 0.91 -2.40
C VAL A 182 10.53 2.18 -2.38
N GLY A 183 11.01 2.55 -1.20
CA GLY A 183 12.09 3.52 -1.05
C GLY A 183 13.42 2.80 -0.82
N LYS A 184 14.54 3.36 -1.26
CA LYS A 184 15.88 2.83 -1.01
C LYS A 184 16.70 3.80 -0.15
N TYR A 185 17.60 3.26 0.67
CA TYR A 185 18.50 4.10 1.46
C TYR A 185 19.83 3.39 1.72
N ALA A 186 20.92 4.14 1.63
CA ALA A 186 22.26 3.73 1.99
C ALA A 186 22.93 4.79 2.89
N ARG A 187 23.98 4.39 3.61
CA ARG A 187 24.82 5.27 4.43
C ARG A 187 26.25 5.33 3.92
#